data_0e38ba1ed9491207859a23cf39dbcde8
#
_entry.id   0e38ba1ed9491207859a23cf39dbcde8
#
_cell.length_a   1.000
_cell.length_b   1.000
_cell.length_c   1.000
_cell.angle_alpha   90.00
_cell.angle_beta   90.00
_cell.angle_gamma   90.00
#
_symmetry.space_group_name_H-M   'P 1'
#
loop_
_entity.id
_entity.type
_entity.pdbx_description
1 polymer ?
#
loop_
_entity_poly.entity_id
_entity_poly.type
_entity_poly.pdbx_seq_one_letter_code
_entity_poly.pdbx_strand_id
1 'polypeptide(L)'
;MKINGLKKLTTDVLIIGGGTAGCYAALTIKEQSDTASIIIAEKANIKRSGCLAAGVNAINAYIVEGRKPEDYVDYAKNDADDIVREDLLLTMSERLNEVTAKMEKLGLVILKDENGKYVARGNRNIKING
;
A
#
# COMPACT_ATOMS: atom_id res chain seq x y z
N MET A 1 -16.31 -31.92 -16.05
CA MET A 1 -16.49 -30.74 -16.92
C MET A 1 -15.20 -30.56 -17.70
N LYS A 2 -15.19 -30.74 -19.02
CA LYS A 2 -14.00 -30.44 -19.85
C LYS A 2 -14.01 -28.96 -20.16
N ILE A 3 -13.03 -28.22 -19.63
CA ILE A 3 -12.83 -26.81 -19.97
C ILE A 3 -12.01 -26.77 -21.25
N ASN A 4 -12.67 -26.57 -22.39
CA ASN A 4 -12.00 -26.37 -23.68
C ASN A 4 -11.42 -24.94 -23.70
N GLY A 5 -10.16 -24.81 -24.10
CA GLY A 5 -9.51 -23.50 -24.24
C GLY A 5 -8.65 -23.04 -23.06
N LEU A 6 -8.25 -23.94 -22.16
CA LEU A 6 -7.29 -23.58 -21.11
C LEU A 6 -5.96 -23.12 -21.71
N LYS A 7 -5.58 -21.87 -21.40
CA LYS A 7 -4.26 -21.36 -21.67
C LYS A 7 -3.38 -21.57 -20.42
N LYS A 8 -2.33 -22.37 -20.56
CA LYS A 8 -1.32 -22.52 -19.50
C LYS A 8 -0.29 -21.39 -19.64
N LEU A 9 -0.09 -20.66 -18.55
CA LEU A 9 0.97 -19.67 -18.44
C LEU A 9 1.95 -20.14 -17.35
N THR A 10 3.21 -19.82 -17.52
CA THR A 10 4.27 -20.09 -16.53
C THR A 10 4.87 -18.76 -16.10
N THR A 11 5.14 -18.61 -14.83
CA THR A 11 5.74 -17.39 -14.26
C THR A 11 6.51 -17.78 -12.99
N ASP A 12 7.50 -16.99 -12.62
CA ASP A 12 8.23 -17.18 -11.38
C ASP A 12 7.40 -16.78 -10.17
N VAL A 13 6.58 -15.72 -10.32
CA VAL A 13 5.71 -15.23 -9.25
C VAL A 13 4.30 -14.97 -9.78
N LEU A 14 3.32 -15.57 -9.12
CA LEU A 14 1.91 -15.29 -9.33
C LEU A 14 1.34 -14.49 -8.17
N ILE A 15 0.82 -13.30 -8.45
CA ILE A 15 0.15 -12.43 -7.48
C ILE A 15 -1.35 -12.49 -7.74
N ILE A 16 -2.14 -12.80 -6.71
CA ILE A 16 -3.60 -12.83 -6.79
C ILE A 16 -4.15 -11.52 -6.22
N GLY A 17 -4.76 -10.72 -7.09
CA GLY A 17 -5.33 -9.41 -6.79
C GLY A 17 -4.45 -8.24 -7.21
N GLY A 18 -5.04 -7.32 -7.98
CA GLY A 18 -4.39 -6.14 -8.55
C GLY A 18 -4.66 -4.84 -7.78
N GLY A 19 -4.96 -4.92 -6.48
CA GLY A 19 -5.02 -3.74 -5.61
C GLY A 19 -3.63 -3.21 -5.26
N THR A 20 -3.56 -2.20 -4.40
CA THR A 20 -2.31 -1.55 -3.99
C THR A 20 -1.24 -2.55 -3.52
N ALA A 21 -1.62 -3.50 -2.67
CA ALA A 21 -0.68 -4.50 -2.15
C ALA A 21 -0.09 -5.37 -3.27
N GLY A 22 -0.92 -5.87 -4.17
CA GLY A 22 -0.46 -6.71 -5.28
C GLY A 22 0.42 -5.95 -6.28
N CYS A 23 0.03 -4.74 -6.63
CA CYS A 23 0.82 -3.89 -7.51
C CYS A 23 2.17 -3.50 -6.87
N TYR A 24 2.15 -3.13 -5.59
CA TYR A 24 3.37 -2.76 -4.87
C TYR A 24 4.32 -3.96 -4.71
N ALA A 25 3.78 -5.15 -4.44
CA ALA A 25 4.56 -6.38 -4.39
C ALA A 25 5.25 -6.66 -5.74
N ALA A 26 4.53 -6.53 -6.85
CA ALA A 26 5.10 -6.71 -8.19
C ALA A 26 6.24 -5.73 -8.48
N LEU A 27 6.06 -4.45 -8.14
CA LEU A 27 7.10 -3.42 -8.29
C LEU A 27 8.32 -3.75 -7.45
N THR A 28 8.14 -4.13 -6.18
CA THR A 28 9.24 -4.48 -5.28
C THR A 28 10.02 -5.70 -5.77
N ILE A 29 9.32 -6.73 -6.31
CA ILE A 29 10.00 -7.90 -6.88
C ILE A 29 10.86 -7.46 -8.07
N LYS A 30 10.35 -6.60 -8.95
CA LYS A 30 11.12 -6.12 -10.11
C LYS A 30 12.33 -5.27 -9.73
N GLU A 31 12.26 -4.54 -8.63
CA GLU A 31 13.41 -3.80 -8.08
C GLU A 31 14.52 -4.74 -7.55
N GLN A 32 14.13 -5.93 -7.07
CA GLN A 32 15.08 -6.92 -6.55
C GLN A 32 15.55 -7.91 -7.60
N SER A 33 14.81 -8.09 -8.69
CA SER A 33 15.11 -9.05 -9.74
C SER A 33 14.57 -8.59 -11.10
N ASP A 34 15.48 -8.12 -11.95
CA ASP A 34 15.13 -7.70 -13.32
C ASP A 34 14.68 -8.89 -14.20
N THR A 35 15.09 -10.10 -13.86
CA THR A 35 14.81 -11.30 -14.64
C THR A 35 13.52 -12.00 -14.26
N ALA A 36 13.01 -11.77 -13.02
CA ALA A 36 11.79 -12.44 -12.57
C ALA A 36 10.59 -12.09 -13.45
N SER A 37 9.89 -13.12 -13.92
CA SER A 37 8.60 -13.00 -14.59
C SER A 37 7.48 -12.93 -13.55
N ILE A 38 6.55 -11.99 -13.71
CA ILE A 38 5.48 -11.76 -12.75
C ILE A 38 4.14 -11.73 -13.49
N ILE A 39 3.16 -12.45 -12.96
CA ILE A 39 1.77 -12.35 -13.40
C ILE A 39 0.93 -11.85 -12.22
N ILE A 40 0.14 -10.80 -12.46
CA ILE A 40 -0.91 -10.36 -11.54
C ILE A 40 -2.24 -10.88 -12.08
N ALA A 41 -2.89 -11.78 -11.36
CA ALA A 41 -4.22 -12.27 -11.68
C ALA A 41 -5.27 -11.41 -10.97
N GLU A 42 -5.96 -10.57 -11.75
CA GLU A 42 -7.01 -9.67 -11.25
C GLU A 42 -8.37 -10.06 -11.86
N LYS A 43 -9.39 -10.20 -11.00
CA LYS A 43 -10.74 -10.57 -11.46
C LYS A 43 -11.52 -9.44 -12.12
N ALA A 44 -11.09 -8.21 -11.90
CA ALA A 44 -11.74 -7.00 -12.42
C ALA A 44 -10.77 -6.22 -13.31
N ASN A 45 -10.93 -4.91 -13.40
CA ASN A 45 -10.03 -4.05 -14.18
C ASN A 45 -8.89 -3.55 -13.28
N ILE A 46 -7.65 -3.91 -13.62
CA ILE A 46 -6.45 -3.51 -12.86
C ILE A 46 -6.34 -1.99 -12.62
N LYS A 47 -6.85 -1.17 -13.54
CA LYS A 47 -6.84 0.30 -13.40
C LYS A 47 -7.82 0.82 -12.36
N ARG A 48 -8.72 -0.05 -11.85
CA ARG A 48 -9.78 0.33 -10.89
C ARG A 48 -9.96 -0.73 -9.81
N SER A 49 -8.92 -1.49 -9.50
CA SER A 49 -8.96 -2.53 -8.47
C SER A 49 -8.46 -2.01 -7.13
N GLY A 50 -9.10 -2.51 -6.06
CA GLY A 50 -8.72 -2.22 -4.68
C GLY A 50 -9.34 -0.93 -4.11
N CYS A 51 -9.14 -0.74 -2.81
CA CYS A 51 -9.76 0.36 -2.06
C CYS A 51 -9.33 1.75 -2.53
N LEU A 52 -8.05 1.94 -2.90
CA LEU A 52 -7.57 3.25 -3.35
C LEU A 52 -8.30 3.73 -4.61
N ALA A 53 -8.58 2.82 -5.54
CA ALA A 53 -9.31 3.14 -6.76
C ALA A 53 -10.80 3.41 -6.55
N ALA A 54 -11.33 3.16 -5.37
CA ALA A 54 -12.74 3.42 -5.02
C ALA A 54 -13.01 4.86 -4.55
N GLY A 55 -12.04 5.77 -4.67
CA GLY A 55 -12.21 7.18 -4.30
C GLY A 55 -11.76 7.50 -2.87
N VAL A 56 -10.75 6.82 -2.36
CA VAL A 56 -10.13 7.15 -1.08
C VAL A 56 -9.41 8.50 -1.19
N ASN A 57 -9.74 9.42 -0.29
CA ASN A 57 -9.17 10.78 -0.26
C ASN A 57 -8.16 10.99 0.89
N ALA A 58 -7.88 9.97 1.66
CA ALA A 58 -6.88 9.98 2.72
C ALA A 58 -6.37 8.57 2.98
N ILE A 59 -5.09 8.44 3.31
CA ILE A 59 -4.48 7.18 3.70
C ILE A 59 -3.88 7.29 5.09
N ASN A 60 -4.00 6.22 5.86
CA ASN A 60 -3.44 6.09 7.19
C ASN A 60 -2.04 5.47 7.08
N ALA A 61 -1.08 6.23 6.59
CA ALA A 61 0.22 5.72 6.15
C ALA A 61 1.37 6.70 6.41
N TYR A 62 1.29 7.51 7.45
CA TYR A 62 2.32 8.51 7.71
C TYR A 62 2.50 8.77 9.21
N ILE A 63 3.74 8.84 9.63
CA ILE A 63 4.12 9.28 10.97
C ILE A 63 4.53 10.75 10.88
N VAL A 64 3.71 11.64 11.45
CA VAL A 64 3.99 13.08 11.41
C VAL A 64 5.19 13.45 12.28
N GLU A 65 5.81 14.57 11.96
CA GLU A 65 6.96 15.09 12.68
C GLU A 65 6.68 15.20 14.19
N GLY A 66 7.60 14.74 15.02
CA GLY A 66 7.46 14.71 16.49
C GLY A 66 6.70 13.48 17.02
N ARG A 67 6.28 12.58 16.16
CA ARG A 67 5.68 11.29 16.52
C ARG A 67 6.63 10.14 16.23
N LYS A 68 6.34 8.98 16.86
CA LYS A 68 7.12 7.76 16.75
C LYS A 68 6.29 6.64 16.10
N PRO A 69 6.93 5.62 15.50
CA PRO A 69 6.23 4.43 15.04
C PRO A 69 5.38 3.74 16.11
N GLU A 70 5.83 3.75 17.36
CA GLU A 70 5.10 3.19 18.50
C GLU A 70 3.76 3.91 18.74
N ASP A 71 3.67 5.22 18.50
CA ASP A 71 2.41 5.97 18.61
C ASP A 71 1.34 5.44 17.64
N TYR A 72 1.77 4.85 16.50
CA TYR A 72 0.87 4.20 15.56
C TYR A 72 0.39 2.84 16.11
N VAL A 73 1.27 2.09 16.75
CA VAL A 73 0.92 0.82 17.40
C VAL A 73 -0.10 1.06 18.51
N ASP A 74 0.15 2.04 19.39
CA ASP A 74 -0.75 2.41 20.47
C ASP A 74 -2.14 2.83 19.95
N TYR A 75 -2.15 3.60 18.86
CA TYR A 75 -3.41 3.94 18.21
C TYR A 75 -4.14 2.68 17.71
N ALA A 76 -3.47 1.79 17.01
CA ALA A 76 -4.10 0.62 16.44
C ALA A 76 -4.61 -0.35 17.52
N LYS A 77 -3.92 -0.44 18.66
CA LYS A 77 -4.37 -1.18 19.84
C LYS A 77 -5.69 -0.60 20.37
N ASN A 78 -5.74 0.70 20.57
CA ASN A 78 -6.95 1.36 21.06
C ASN A 78 -8.13 1.25 20.08
N ASP A 79 -7.85 1.28 18.76
CA ASP A 79 -8.88 1.20 17.71
C ASP A 79 -9.44 -0.22 17.55
N ALA A 80 -8.67 -1.24 17.91
CA ALA A 80 -8.99 -2.66 17.74
C ALA A 80 -9.17 -3.41 19.08
N ASP A 81 -9.44 -2.70 20.18
CA ASP A 81 -9.64 -3.29 21.51
C ASP A 81 -8.53 -4.31 21.89
N ASP A 82 -7.27 -3.94 21.66
CA ASP A 82 -6.07 -4.75 21.86
C ASP A 82 -5.95 -6.00 20.98
N ILE A 83 -6.86 -6.23 20.03
CA ILE A 83 -6.79 -7.38 19.11
C ILE A 83 -5.88 -7.05 17.93
N VAL A 84 -4.58 -6.94 18.18
CA VAL A 84 -3.56 -6.62 17.16
C VAL A 84 -2.29 -7.44 17.34
N ARG A 85 -1.51 -7.53 16.27
CA ARG A 85 -0.13 -8.04 16.30
C ARG A 85 0.82 -6.83 16.35
N GLU A 86 1.19 -6.45 17.57
CA GLU A 86 2.04 -5.27 17.83
C GLU A 86 3.38 -5.34 17.11
N ASP A 87 4.00 -6.49 17.06
CA ASP A 87 5.26 -6.75 16.36
C ASP A 87 5.18 -6.45 14.86
N LEU A 88 4.08 -6.86 14.21
CA LEU A 88 3.84 -6.59 12.79
C LEU A 88 3.48 -5.13 12.54
N LEU A 89 2.70 -4.53 13.43
CA LEU A 89 2.35 -3.12 13.35
C LEU A 89 3.57 -2.22 13.51
N LEU A 90 4.47 -2.55 14.43
CA LEU A 90 5.71 -1.80 14.62
C LEU A 90 6.58 -1.88 13.36
N THR A 91 6.84 -3.09 12.86
CA THR A 91 7.61 -3.31 11.63
C THR A 91 7.03 -2.54 10.44
N MET A 92 5.69 -2.49 10.33
CA MET A 92 5.02 -1.73 9.29
C MET A 92 5.19 -0.22 9.51
N SER A 93 4.96 0.27 10.74
CA SER A 93 4.95 1.69 11.06
C SER A 93 6.32 2.35 10.90
N GLU A 94 7.40 1.64 11.20
CA GLU A 94 8.78 2.09 10.97
C GLU A 94 9.07 2.41 9.49
N ARG A 95 8.33 1.81 8.57
CA ARG A 95 8.52 1.98 7.12
C ARG A 95 7.51 2.90 6.45
N LEU A 96 6.49 3.38 7.16
CA LEU A 96 5.39 4.14 6.56
C LEU A 96 5.87 5.37 5.78
N ASN A 97 6.77 6.17 6.34
CA ASN A 97 7.22 7.40 5.70
C ASN A 97 8.09 7.13 4.46
N GLU A 98 8.94 6.11 4.50
CA GLU A 98 9.73 5.65 3.34
C GLU A 98 8.81 5.19 2.21
N VAL A 99 7.87 4.31 2.54
CA VAL A 99 6.91 3.76 1.55
C VAL A 99 6.01 4.86 0.97
N THR A 100 5.56 5.80 1.80
CA THR A 100 4.76 6.94 1.35
C THR A 100 5.52 7.80 0.35
N ALA A 101 6.78 8.12 0.64
CA ALA A 101 7.62 8.87 -0.28
C ALA A 101 7.86 8.11 -1.61
N LYS A 102 7.99 6.79 -1.55
CA LYS A 102 8.09 5.95 -2.75
C LYS A 102 6.80 5.95 -3.56
N MET A 103 5.64 5.87 -2.93
CA MET A 103 4.35 5.95 -3.61
C MET A 103 4.15 7.31 -4.31
N GLU A 104 4.59 8.40 -3.68
CA GLU A 104 4.58 9.74 -4.31
C GLU A 104 5.43 9.77 -5.57
N LYS A 105 6.64 9.19 -5.53
CA LYS A 105 7.50 9.06 -6.72
C LYS A 105 6.89 8.21 -7.83
N LEU A 106 6.03 7.26 -7.48
CA LEU A 106 5.28 6.44 -8.43
C LEU A 106 4.02 7.13 -8.99
N GLY A 107 3.74 8.36 -8.56
CA GLY A 107 2.64 9.17 -9.08
C GLY A 107 1.45 9.34 -8.16
N LEU A 108 1.51 8.86 -6.90
CA LEU A 108 0.46 9.18 -5.93
C LEU A 108 0.52 10.66 -5.59
N VAL A 109 -0.57 11.37 -5.86
CA VAL A 109 -0.66 12.81 -5.54
C VAL A 109 -1.04 12.98 -4.08
N ILE A 110 -0.10 13.42 -3.26
CA ILE A 110 -0.30 13.75 -1.85
C ILE A 110 -0.44 15.27 -1.74
N LEU A 111 -1.48 15.72 -1.05
CA LEU A 111 -1.71 17.16 -0.86
C LEU A 111 -0.66 17.75 0.09
N LYS A 112 -0.10 18.88 -0.29
CA LYS A 112 0.89 19.62 0.52
C LYS A 112 0.35 21.00 0.87
N ASP A 113 0.76 21.49 2.02
CA ASP A 113 0.49 22.85 2.48
C ASP A 113 1.43 23.87 1.79
N GLU A 114 1.31 25.13 2.17
CA GLU A 114 2.12 26.24 1.66
C GLU A 114 3.63 26.11 1.98
N ASN A 115 3.96 25.30 3.00
CA ASN A 115 5.35 25.02 3.40
C ASN A 115 5.90 23.73 2.75
N GLY A 116 5.13 23.08 1.88
CA GLY A 116 5.48 21.83 1.23
C GLY A 116 5.36 20.58 2.12
N LYS A 117 4.78 20.70 3.32
CA LYS A 117 4.51 19.56 4.22
C LYS A 117 3.22 18.86 3.82
N TYR A 118 3.15 17.55 4.02
CA TYR A 118 1.93 16.79 3.75
C TYR A 118 0.76 17.28 4.61
N VAL A 119 -0.39 17.49 3.99
CA VAL A 119 -1.62 17.83 4.69
C VAL A 119 -2.09 16.62 5.48
N ALA A 120 -1.79 16.61 6.78
CA ALA A 120 -2.16 15.55 7.68
C ALA A 120 -3.50 15.84 8.36
N ARG A 121 -4.25 14.76 8.65
CA ARG A 121 -5.43 14.79 9.52
C ARG A 121 -5.14 13.91 10.74
N GLY A 122 -5.07 14.54 11.91
CA GLY A 122 -4.57 13.84 13.10
C GLY A 122 -3.08 13.51 12.97
N ASN A 123 -2.66 12.42 13.57
CA ASN A 123 -1.23 12.08 13.73
C ASN A 123 -0.66 11.14 12.64
N ARG A 124 -1.47 10.68 11.69
CA ARG A 124 -1.10 9.58 10.77
C ARG A 124 -1.79 9.57 9.41
N ASN A 125 -2.89 10.28 9.27
CA ASN A 125 -3.62 10.37 8.02
C ASN A 125 -3.07 11.51 7.16
N ILE A 126 -2.71 11.22 5.93
CA ILE A 126 -2.38 12.22 4.91
C ILE A 126 -3.44 12.24 3.82
N LYS A 127 -3.75 13.44 3.33
CA LYS A 127 -4.72 13.61 2.25
C LYS A 127 -4.07 13.31 0.90
N ILE A 128 -4.79 12.56 0.10
CA ILE A 128 -4.42 12.26 -1.28
C ILE A 128 -5.49 12.80 -2.22
N ASN A 129 -5.10 13.06 -3.45
CA ASN A 129 -6.03 13.36 -4.52
C ASN A 129 -6.38 12.03 -5.21
N GLY A 130 -7.57 11.56 -4.96
CA GLY A 130 -8.11 10.31 -5.53
C GLY A 130 -8.85 10.56 -6.83
#